data_305843100d73f5eae6f0da062bd44c9d
#
_entry.id   305843100d73f5eae6f0da062bd44c9d
#
_cell.length_a   1.000
_cell.length_b   1.000
_cell.length_c   1.000
_cell.angle_alpha   90.00
_cell.angle_beta   90.00
_cell.angle_gamma   90.00
#
_symmetry.space_group_name_H-M   'P 1'
#
loop_
_entity.id
_entity.type
_entity.pdbx_description
1 polymer ?
#
loop_
_entity_poly.entity_id
_entity_poly.type
_entity_poly.pdbx_seq_one_letter_code
_entity_poly.pdbx_strand_id
1 'polypeptide(L)'
;MAEPRIAEIEAQCAGPIPEALAALWRQTAGGRLDYDLSLPMGGNVESVSWSELFWDGSDGYRDLQGWIAHELELAEEAAGEEGRSWSGKLTHLPFGGFEYLDRVYAVVEPGPEHGNITAWKHGLPPAWTHALHEDSVSTIAPDLYGAFATLHLDEDPLGSTSDYFSGQALLQYLDDRHQDHGLDLDLMDKLVAFYCRAVIDWRTPLADGTLRRLPTTARAALNHAIATDDAELVAELAAAGVGFEGPLQGSALATDVAIGKNAFAAAMALVRAGAPVAADALGSIDGQISPELTTALLANGAEPNVAAIAKCAACGAPASAHLVADACTRAGIDVPSAFAAERDAMLAELEATLLEVRNGSQGHYLGAEGLAERIEHLQTFRL
;
A
#
# COMPACT_ATOMS: atom_id res chain seq x y z
N MET A 1 9.86 -23.59 15.83
CA MET A 1 9.25 -23.65 17.19
C MET A 1 9.15 -25.10 17.66
N ALA A 2 9.35 -25.36 18.96
CA ALA A 2 9.28 -26.73 19.53
C ALA A 2 7.82 -27.12 19.80
N GLU A 3 7.51 -28.43 19.72
CA GLU A 3 6.17 -28.97 19.96
C GLU A 3 5.50 -28.53 21.28
N PRO A 4 6.22 -28.54 22.45
CA PRO A 4 5.59 -28.07 23.68
C PRO A 4 5.11 -26.62 23.61
N ARG A 5 5.85 -25.79 22.88
CA ARG A 5 5.50 -24.39 22.73
C ARG A 5 4.30 -24.18 21.81
N ILE A 6 4.21 -24.96 20.73
CA ILE A 6 3.02 -24.97 19.86
C ILE A 6 1.79 -25.39 20.68
N ALA A 7 1.92 -26.41 21.52
CA ALA A 7 0.83 -26.87 22.39
C ALA A 7 0.40 -25.81 23.44
N GLU A 8 1.35 -25.02 23.97
CA GLU A 8 1.05 -23.90 24.89
C GLU A 8 0.26 -22.79 24.17
N ILE A 9 0.59 -22.48 22.92
CA ILE A 9 -0.16 -21.52 22.11
C ILE A 9 -1.55 -22.10 21.78
N GLU A 10 -1.61 -23.35 21.34
CA GLU A 10 -2.89 -24.03 21.04
C GLU A 10 -3.81 -24.04 22.25
N ALA A 11 -3.29 -24.18 23.47
CA ALA A 11 -4.09 -24.11 24.69
C ALA A 11 -4.78 -22.75 24.90
N GLN A 12 -4.37 -21.69 24.21
CA GLN A 12 -5.00 -20.36 24.23
C GLN A 12 -6.05 -20.18 23.12
N CYS A 13 -6.16 -21.14 22.21
CA CYS A 13 -7.06 -21.12 21.06
C CYS A 13 -8.37 -21.87 21.35
N ALA A 14 -9.43 -21.49 20.63
CA ALA A 14 -10.76 -22.13 20.71
C ALA A 14 -10.76 -23.55 20.09
N GLY A 15 -9.80 -23.84 19.21
CA GLY A 15 -9.62 -25.12 18.56
C GLY A 15 -8.15 -25.36 18.17
N PRO A 16 -7.84 -26.43 17.44
CA PRO A 16 -6.50 -26.77 17.07
C PRO A 16 -5.86 -25.75 16.13
N ILE A 17 -4.54 -25.58 16.25
CA ILE A 17 -3.78 -24.78 15.28
C ILE A 17 -3.79 -25.52 13.93
N PRO A 18 -4.09 -24.84 12.80
CA PRO A 18 -4.04 -25.47 11.48
C PRO A 18 -2.66 -26.08 11.21
N GLU A 19 -2.64 -27.33 10.72
CA GLU A 19 -1.39 -28.08 10.56
C GLU A 19 -0.37 -27.37 9.65
N ALA A 20 -0.84 -26.65 8.62
CA ALA A 20 0.04 -25.85 7.76
C ALA A 20 0.77 -24.75 8.53
N LEU A 21 0.11 -24.08 9.49
CA LEU A 21 0.73 -23.06 10.33
C LEU A 21 1.70 -23.70 11.35
N ALA A 22 1.28 -24.79 11.98
CA ALA A 22 2.16 -25.55 12.88
C ALA A 22 3.42 -26.04 12.15
N ALA A 23 3.28 -26.55 10.92
CA ALA A 23 4.40 -26.99 10.08
C ALA A 23 5.34 -25.82 9.74
N LEU A 24 4.79 -24.63 9.40
CA LEU A 24 5.59 -23.43 9.20
C LEU A 24 6.42 -23.11 10.45
N TRP A 25 5.80 -23.07 11.61
CA TRP A 25 6.48 -22.74 12.87
C TRP A 25 7.53 -23.77 13.32
N ARG A 26 7.41 -25.04 12.90
CA ARG A 26 8.46 -26.04 13.10
C ARG A 26 9.70 -25.77 12.28
N GLN A 27 9.55 -25.11 11.13
CA GLN A 27 10.64 -24.88 10.16
C GLN A 27 11.25 -23.49 10.27
N THR A 28 10.50 -22.49 10.70
CA THR A 28 10.97 -21.10 10.79
C THR A 28 10.70 -20.48 12.15
N ALA A 29 11.54 -19.52 12.54
CA ALA A 29 11.36 -18.72 13.74
C ALA A 29 10.73 -17.34 13.44
N GLY A 30 10.11 -17.17 12.28
CA GLY A 30 9.55 -15.93 11.82
C GLY A 30 10.10 -15.54 10.46
N GLY A 31 9.88 -14.35 10.04
CA GLY A 31 10.35 -13.85 8.77
C GLY A 31 9.82 -12.48 8.42
N ARG A 32 10.39 -11.91 7.38
CA ARG A 32 9.94 -10.67 6.77
C ARG A 32 9.46 -10.99 5.37
N LEU A 33 8.29 -10.47 5.01
CA LEU A 33 7.64 -10.69 3.72
C LEU A 33 7.61 -9.40 2.89
N ASP A 34 7.34 -8.26 3.55
CA ASP A 34 7.17 -6.93 2.93
C ASP A 34 6.13 -6.92 1.81
N TYR A 35 4.95 -7.49 2.09
CA TYR A 35 3.83 -7.53 1.15
C TYR A 35 2.71 -6.58 1.53
N ASP A 36 2.13 -5.95 0.52
CA ASP A 36 0.84 -5.29 0.61
C ASP A 36 -0.22 -6.11 -0.14
N LEU A 37 -1.21 -6.58 0.63
CA LEU A 37 -2.36 -7.30 0.09
C LEU A 37 -3.45 -6.29 -0.29
N SER A 38 -4.04 -6.46 -1.46
CA SER A 38 -5.24 -5.70 -1.85
C SER A 38 -6.47 -6.56 -1.61
N LEU A 39 -7.24 -6.23 -0.58
CA LEU A 39 -8.35 -7.05 -0.10
C LEU A 39 -9.68 -6.29 -0.15
N PRO A 40 -10.81 -6.96 -0.51
CA PRO A 40 -12.13 -6.35 -0.41
C PRO A 40 -12.53 -6.22 1.06
N MET A 41 -12.82 -5.00 1.51
CA MET A 41 -13.31 -4.71 2.87
C MET A 41 -14.37 -3.61 2.78
N GLY A 42 -15.58 -3.86 3.28
CA GLY A 42 -16.65 -2.86 3.35
C GLY A 42 -17.08 -2.24 2.02
N GLY A 43 -16.96 -2.98 0.92
CA GLY A 43 -17.27 -2.49 -0.42
C GLY A 43 -16.12 -1.74 -1.11
N ASN A 44 -15.00 -1.54 -0.42
CA ASN A 44 -13.76 -0.95 -0.95
C ASN A 44 -12.69 -2.02 -1.15
N VAL A 45 -11.64 -1.66 -1.87
CA VAL A 45 -10.40 -2.45 -1.90
C VAL A 45 -9.40 -1.74 -1.00
N GLU A 46 -9.05 -2.40 0.11
CA GLU A 46 -8.13 -1.87 1.10
C GLU A 46 -6.75 -2.50 0.95
N SER A 47 -5.71 -1.72 1.22
CA SER A 47 -4.35 -2.23 1.35
C SER A 47 -4.13 -2.72 2.78
N VAL A 48 -3.63 -3.93 2.93
CA VAL A 48 -3.27 -4.55 4.21
C VAL A 48 -1.82 -4.99 4.12
N SER A 49 -0.98 -4.46 5.00
CA SER A 49 0.43 -4.80 5.02
C SER A 49 0.67 -6.13 5.74
N TRP A 50 1.19 -7.10 4.99
CA TRP A 50 1.70 -8.35 5.55
C TRP A 50 3.23 -8.37 5.46
N SER A 51 3.85 -7.52 6.27
CA SER A 51 5.29 -7.32 6.21
C SER A 51 6.06 -8.39 6.98
N GLU A 52 5.45 -8.96 8.03
CA GLU A 52 6.16 -9.81 8.97
C GLU A 52 5.38 -11.06 9.36
N LEU A 53 6.10 -12.16 9.58
CA LEU A 53 5.65 -13.31 10.34
C LEU A 53 6.08 -13.13 11.78
N PHE A 54 5.15 -13.25 12.72
CA PHE A 54 5.45 -13.17 14.15
C PHE A 54 6.10 -14.44 14.66
N TRP A 55 7.03 -14.32 15.60
CA TRP A 55 7.68 -15.49 16.21
C TRP A 55 7.87 -15.33 17.73
N ASP A 56 7.94 -16.46 18.37
CA ASP A 56 8.09 -16.56 19.81
C ASP A 56 9.48 -16.11 20.27
N GLY A 57 9.53 -15.22 21.26
CA GLY A 57 10.79 -14.71 21.82
C GLY A 57 11.44 -13.59 21.00
N SER A 58 10.72 -13.01 20.04
CA SER A 58 11.12 -11.76 19.40
C SER A 58 10.94 -10.56 20.35
N ASP A 59 11.48 -9.43 19.97
CA ASP A 59 11.24 -8.14 20.63
C ASP A 59 10.23 -7.29 19.86
N GLY A 60 9.58 -6.39 20.58
CA GLY A 60 8.67 -5.40 20.00
C GLY A 60 7.50 -5.98 19.21
N TYR A 61 7.23 -5.40 18.06
CA TYR A 61 6.05 -5.69 17.22
C TYR A 61 6.02 -7.07 16.55
N ARG A 62 7.05 -7.89 16.74
CA ARG A 62 7.19 -9.20 16.11
C ARG A 62 6.96 -10.34 17.10
N ASP A 63 6.82 -10.02 18.39
CA ASP A 63 6.63 -11.04 19.43
C ASP A 63 5.26 -11.67 19.33
N LEU A 64 5.23 -12.93 18.91
CA LEU A 64 4.01 -13.72 18.79
C LEU A 64 3.23 -13.81 20.11
N GLN A 65 3.92 -14.00 21.23
CA GLN A 65 3.26 -14.10 22.53
C GLN A 65 2.68 -12.75 22.97
N GLY A 66 3.38 -11.67 22.69
CA GLY A 66 2.87 -10.31 22.93
C GLY A 66 1.60 -10.05 22.15
N TRP A 67 1.54 -10.44 20.87
CA TRP A 67 0.33 -10.31 20.06
C TRP A 67 -0.82 -11.21 20.53
N ILE A 68 -0.54 -12.45 20.91
CA ILE A 68 -1.55 -13.35 21.49
C ILE A 68 -2.15 -12.74 22.77
N ALA A 69 -1.31 -12.23 23.66
CA ALA A 69 -1.75 -11.59 24.91
C ALA A 69 -2.60 -10.34 24.62
N HIS A 70 -2.17 -9.51 23.66
CA HIS A 70 -2.90 -8.31 23.23
C HIS A 70 -4.28 -8.65 22.67
N GLU A 71 -4.38 -9.64 21.78
CA GLU A 71 -5.66 -10.07 21.21
C GLU A 71 -6.61 -10.68 22.27
N LEU A 72 -6.06 -11.39 23.26
CA LEU A 72 -6.84 -11.91 24.38
C LEU A 72 -7.40 -10.77 25.24
N GLU A 73 -6.61 -9.73 25.52
CA GLU A 73 -7.03 -8.54 26.26
C GLU A 73 -8.11 -7.78 25.52
N LEU A 74 -7.93 -7.51 24.22
CA LEU A 74 -8.94 -6.86 23.38
C LEU A 74 -10.26 -7.65 23.31
N ALA A 75 -10.16 -8.97 23.19
CA ALA A 75 -11.33 -9.83 23.14
C ALA A 75 -12.11 -9.84 24.47
N GLU A 76 -11.40 -9.82 25.61
CA GLU A 76 -12.01 -9.73 26.94
C GLU A 76 -12.68 -8.36 27.15
N GLU A 77 -12.02 -7.28 26.77
CA GLU A 77 -12.54 -5.92 26.87
C GLU A 77 -13.80 -5.75 26.02
N ALA A 78 -13.75 -6.14 24.74
CA ALA A 78 -14.90 -6.06 23.83
C ALA A 78 -16.08 -6.90 24.32
N ALA A 79 -15.86 -8.13 24.81
CA ALA A 79 -16.90 -8.96 25.38
C ALA A 79 -17.53 -8.34 26.63
N GLY A 80 -16.71 -7.68 27.47
CA GLY A 80 -17.16 -6.96 28.66
C GLY A 80 -18.02 -5.75 28.32
N GLU A 81 -17.60 -4.94 27.34
CA GLU A 81 -18.36 -3.77 26.86
C GLU A 81 -19.72 -4.15 26.27
N GLU A 82 -19.79 -5.26 25.55
CA GLU A 82 -21.02 -5.76 24.94
C GLU A 82 -21.88 -6.62 25.89
N GLY A 83 -21.43 -6.88 27.11
CA GLY A 83 -22.14 -7.71 28.09
C GLY A 83 -22.25 -9.18 27.64
N ARG A 84 -21.34 -9.69 26.83
CA ARG A 84 -21.27 -11.08 26.35
C ARG A 84 -20.33 -11.92 27.21
N SER A 85 -20.69 -13.20 27.39
CA SER A 85 -19.73 -14.16 27.93
C SER A 85 -18.73 -14.56 26.87
N TRP A 86 -17.46 -14.54 27.23
CA TRP A 86 -16.37 -14.99 26.38
C TRP A 86 -15.66 -16.21 26.98
N SER A 87 -15.18 -17.09 26.13
CA SER A 87 -14.54 -18.36 26.55
C SER A 87 -13.14 -18.19 27.11
N GLY A 88 -12.52 -17.03 26.97
CA GLY A 88 -11.10 -16.79 27.25
C GLY A 88 -10.17 -17.44 26.21
N LYS A 89 -10.69 -17.76 25.02
CA LYS A 89 -9.94 -18.41 23.94
C LYS A 89 -10.03 -17.61 22.65
N LEU A 90 -8.91 -17.56 21.91
CA LEU A 90 -8.87 -16.96 20.60
C LEU A 90 -9.59 -17.82 19.57
N THR A 91 -10.43 -17.21 18.76
CA THR A 91 -11.01 -17.82 17.55
C THR A 91 -10.15 -17.57 16.31
N HIS A 92 -9.35 -16.50 16.35
CA HIS A 92 -8.42 -16.09 15.31
C HIS A 92 -7.03 -15.91 15.94
N LEU A 93 -6.08 -16.66 15.45
CA LEU A 93 -4.71 -16.67 15.98
C LEU A 93 -3.83 -15.74 15.15
N PRO A 94 -3.30 -14.63 15.70
CA PRO A 94 -2.42 -13.73 14.97
C PRO A 94 -1.08 -14.44 14.68
N PHE A 95 -0.60 -14.35 13.45
CA PHE A 95 0.70 -14.92 13.10
C PHE A 95 1.53 -14.04 12.15
N GLY A 96 1.00 -12.90 11.75
CA GLY A 96 1.68 -11.94 10.90
C GLY A 96 0.96 -10.59 10.84
N GLY A 97 1.54 -9.65 10.12
CA GLY A 97 0.99 -8.31 9.94
C GLY A 97 2.07 -7.25 9.82
N PHE A 98 1.72 -6.03 10.19
CA PHE A 98 2.63 -4.89 10.23
C PHE A 98 2.38 -4.04 11.47
N GLU A 99 3.32 -4.02 12.40
CA GLU A 99 3.28 -3.23 13.63
C GLU A 99 1.91 -3.27 14.32
N TYR A 100 1.32 -2.11 14.66
CA TYR A 100 -0.04 -1.98 15.21
C TYR A 100 -1.11 -1.76 14.16
N LEU A 101 -0.75 -1.73 12.86
CA LEU A 101 -1.64 -1.28 11.80
C LEU A 101 -2.50 -2.39 11.23
N ASP A 102 -1.88 -3.52 10.88
CA ASP A 102 -2.53 -4.60 10.16
C ASP A 102 -2.20 -5.96 10.76
N ARG A 103 -3.13 -6.90 10.71
CA ARG A 103 -2.96 -8.26 11.24
C ARG A 103 -3.39 -9.30 10.23
N VAL A 104 -2.66 -10.40 10.25
CA VAL A 104 -3.00 -11.62 9.53
C VAL A 104 -3.18 -12.74 10.53
N TYR A 105 -4.31 -13.42 10.43
CA TYR A 105 -4.77 -14.44 11.36
C TYR A 105 -5.01 -15.77 10.67
N ALA A 106 -4.85 -16.85 11.41
CA ALA A 106 -5.41 -18.14 11.09
C ALA A 106 -6.68 -18.37 11.93
N VAL A 107 -7.78 -18.75 11.29
CA VAL A 107 -9.01 -19.14 11.99
C VAL A 107 -8.78 -20.47 12.70
N VAL A 108 -8.85 -20.44 14.02
CA VAL A 108 -8.67 -21.62 14.91
C VAL A 108 -9.96 -22.05 15.57
N GLU A 109 -11.06 -21.35 15.34
CA GLU A 109 -12.37 -21.78 15.78
C GLU A 109 -12.81 -23.04 15.01
N PRO A 110 -13.29 -24.09 15.72
CA PRO A 110 -13.82 -25.27 15.04
C PRO A 110 -15.06 -24.94 14.18
N GLY A 111 -15.01 -25.29 12.91
CA GLY A 111 -16.10 -25.01 11.97
C GLY A 111 -15.66 -25.06 10.52
N PRO A 112 -16.53 -24.66 9.59
CA PRO A 112 -16.23 -24.70 8.16
C PRO A 112 -15.13 -23.73 7.72
N GLU A 113 -14.85 -22.72 8.53
CA GLU A 113 -13.82 -21.70 8.26
C GLU A 113 -12.50 -21.99 8.97
N HIS A 114 -12.42 -23.10 9.74
CA HIS A 114 -11.18 -23.49 10.40
C HIS A 114 -10.04 -23.67 9.39
N GLY A 115 -8.95 -22.97 9.63
CA GLY A 115 -7.80 -22.95 8.74
C GLY A 115 -7.78 -21.79 7.74
N ASN A 116 -8.89 -21.07 7.55
CA ASN A 116 -8.91 -19.88 6.73
C ASN A 116 -7.85 -18.88 7.24
N ILE A 117 -7.23 -18.20 6.30
CA ILE A 117 -6.35 -17.07 6.59
C ILE A 117 -7.12 -15.79 6.31
N THR A 118 -7.17 -14.93 7.32
CA THR A 118 -7.91 -13.66 7.27
C THR A 118 -6.99 -12.50 7.58
N ALA A 119 -7.35 -11.31 7.12
CA ALA A 119 -6.66 -10.07 7.43
C ALA A 119 -7.59 -9.08 8.11
N TRP A 120 -7.05 -8.31 9.01
CA TRP A 120 -7.68 -7.18 9.65
C TRP A 120 -6.88 -5.91 9.38
N LYS A 121 -7.57 -4.81 9.15
CA LYS A 121 -6.99 -3.49 8.98
C LYS A 121 -7.21 -2.62 10.20
N HIS A 122 -6.21 -1.79 10.52
CA HIS A 122 -6.25 -0.84 11.64
C HIS A 122 -7.48 0.07 11.62
N GLY A 123 -8.01 0.33 12.79
CA GLY A 123 -9.05 1.32 13.05
C GLY A 123 -10.33 0.76 13.66
N LEU A 124 -10.55 -0.57 13.61
CA LEU A 124 -11.73 -1.21 14.17
C LEU A 124 -11.34 -2.47 14.94
N PRO A 125 -12.08 -2.80 16.03
CA PRO A 125 -11.89 -4.04 16.75
C PRO A 125 -12.07 -5.26 15.85
N PRO A 126 -11.39 -6.39 16.16
CA PRO A 126 -11.53 -7.63 15.40
C PRO A 126 -12.98 -8.15 15.38
N ALA A 127 -13.44 -8.57 14.21
CA ALA A 127 -14.81 -9.02 14.00
C ALA A 127 -15.20 -10.31 14.78
N TRP A 128 -14.23 -11.11 15.17
CA TRP A 128 -14.48 -12.37 15.92
C TRP A 128 -14.87 -12.19 17.38
N THR A 129 -14.68 -11.01 17.97
CA THR A 129 -15.14 -10.72 19.33
C THR A 129 -16.59 -10.28 19.37
N HIS A 130 -17.08 -9.69 18.26
CA HIS A 130 -18.45 -9.26 18.09
C HIS A 130 -18.77 -9.17 16.58
N ALA A 131 -19.98 -9.47 16.19
CA ALA A 131 -20.37 -9.64 14.78
C ALA A 131 -20.52 -8.31 14.00
N LEU A 132 -19.63 -7.33 14.19
CA LEU A 132 -19.94 -5.98 13.74
C LEU A 132 -18.93 -5.33 12.79
N HIS A 133 -17.81 -5.97 12.51
CA HIS A 133 -16.77 -5.30 11.73
C HIS A 133 -16.35 -6.08 10.50
N GLU A 134 -17.34 -6.55 9.73
CA GLU A 134 -17.12 -7.16 8.43
C GLU A 134 -16.29 -6.26 7.50
N ASP A 135 -16.42 -4.95 7.69
CA ASP A 135 -15.72 -3.93 6.88
C ASP A 135 -14.20 -3.91 7.09
N SER A 136 -13.72 -4.41 8.23
CA SER A 136 -12.29 -4.41 8.57
C SER A 136 -11.63 -5.77 8.46
N VAL A 137 -12.38 -6.82 8.16
CA VAL A 137 -11.88 -8.19 8.04
C VAL A 137 -12.18 -8.77 6.67
N SER A 138 -11.19 -9.41 6.07
CA SER A 138 -11.33 -10.11 4.80
C SER A 138 -10.63 -11.45 4.83
N THR A 139 -11.22 -12.45 4.19
CA THR A 139 -10.56 -13.75 3.98
C THR A 139 -9.58 -13.64 2.82
N ILE A 140 -8.31 -13.95 3.09
CA ILE A 140 -7.26 -14.01 2.07
C ILE A 140 -7.39 -15.31 1.29
N ALA A 141 -7.49 -16.45 2.00
CA ALA A 141 -7.53 -17.78 1.41
C ALA A 141 -8.12 -18.81 2.38
N PRO A 142 -8.57 -19.98 1.88
CA PRO A 142 -9.10 -21.04 2.72
C PRO A 142 -8.04 -21.79 3.54
N ASP A 143 -6.76 -21.59 3.26
CA ASP A 143 -5.65 -22.16 4.00
C ASP A 143 -4.36 -21.35 3.80
N LEU A 144 -3.31 -21.69 4.56
CA LEU A 144 -2.03 -21.02 4.52
C LEU A 144 -1.32 -21.15 3.17
N TYR A 145 -1.44 -22.30 2.50
CA TYR A 145 -0.83 -22.51 1.18
C TYR A 145 -1.49 -21.63 0.12
N GLY A 146 -2.82 -21.54 0.17
CA GLY A 146 -3.60 -20.61 -0.66
C GLY A 146 -3.21 -19.16 -0.38
N ALA A 147 -3.04 -18.78 0.88
CA ALA A 147 -2.62 -17.44 1.25
C ALA A 147 -1.25 -17.08 0.68
N PHE A 148 -0.25 -17.95 0.82
CA PHE A 148 1.06 -17.73 0.20
C PHE A 148 1.01 -17.75 -1.34
N ALA A 149 0.10 -18.50 -1.94
CA ALA A 149 -0.08 -18.51 -3.39
C ALA A 149 -0.73 -17.21 -3.92
N THR A 150 -1.39 -16.43 -3.06
CA THR A 150 -1.95 -15.11 -3.43
C THR A 150 -0.95 -13.97 -3.29
N LEU A 151 0.21 -14.22 -2.66
CA LEU A 151 1.24 -13.20 -2.51
C LEU A 151 1.85 -12.91 -3.89
N HIS A 152 1.66 -11.69 -4.34
CA HIS A 152 2.21 -11.20 -5.59
C HIS A 152 3.16 -10.06 -5.27
N LEU A 153 4.31 -10.07 -5.90
CA LEU A 153 5.15 -8.89 -5.92
C LEU A 153 4.53 -7.91 -6.92
N ASP A 154 4.09 -6.76 -6.47
CA ASP A 154 3.52 -5.70 -7.33
C ASP A 154 4.56 -5.15 -8.31
N GLU A 155 5.85 -5.31 -7.98
CA GLU A 155 6.96 -4.94 -8.84
C GLU A 155 7.77 -6.19 -9.22
N ASP A 156 8.24 -6.24 -10.47
CA ASP A 156 9.21 -7.24 -10.91
C ASP A 156 10.53 -6.98 -10.17
N PRO A 157 10.93 -7.82 -9.22
CA PRO A 157 12.14 -7.56 -8.45
C PRO A 157 13.42 -7.60 -9.31
N LEU A 158 13.37 -8.17 -10.51
CA LEU A 158 14.49 -8.18 -11.45
C LEU A 158 14.50 -6.97 -12.37
N GLY A 159 13.39 -6.25 -12.49
CA GLY A 159 13.24 -5.06 -13.33
C GLY A 159 13.10 -3.75 -12.55
N SER A 160 12.88 -3.80 -11.24
CA SER A 160 12.72 -2.59 -10.42
C SER A 160 14.05 -1.88 -10.21
N THR A 161 14.04 -0.55 -10.39
CA THR A 161 15.17 0.33 -10.03
C THR A 161 15.01 0.93 -8.63
N SER A 162 13.97 0.53 -7.89
CA SER A 162 13.74 0.97 -6.52
C SER A 162 14.82 0.42 -5.60
N ASP A 163 15.53 1.28 -4.90
CA ASP A 163 16.57 0.91 -3.92
C ASP A 163 16.00 0.13 -2.72
N TYR A 164 14.68 0.13 -2.54
CA TYR A 164 14.04 -0.46 -1.36
C TYR A 164 13.56 -1.91 -1.57
N PHE A 165 13.15 -2.30 -2.79
CA PHE A 165 12.57 -3.61 -3.11
C PHE A 165 12.98 -4.14 -4.48
N SER A 166 14.17 -3.78 -4.96
CA SER A 166 14.66 -4.35 -6.22
C SER A 166 15.01 -5.83 -6.03
N GLY A 167 14.77 -6.63 -7.05
CA GLY A 167 15.22 -8.03 -7.04
C GLY A 167 16.73 -8.14 -6.94
N GLN A 168 17.45 -7.11 -7.35
CA GLN A 168 18.88 -7.01 -7.08
C GLN A 168 19.16 -6.89 -5.59
N ALA A 169 18.39 -6.09 -4.84
CA ALA A 169 18.54 -5.99 -3.39
C ALA A 169 18.19 -7.30 -2.69
N LEU A 170 17.17 -8.03 -3.15
CA LEU A 170 16.86 -9.35 -2.63
C LEU A 170 17.98 -10.36 -2.94
N LEU A 171 18.45 -10.41 -4.19
CA LEU A 171 19.54 -11.32 -4.57
C LEU A 171 20.83 -10.99 -3.82
N GLN A 172 21.15 -9.71 -3.67
CA GLN A 172 22.29 -9.26 -2.86
C GLN A 172 22.10 -9.66 -1.39
N TYR A 173 20.93 -9.45 -0.81
CA TYR A 173 20.64 -9.87 0.55
C TYR A 173 20.83 -11.38 0.75
N LEU A 174 20.36 -12.20 -0.19
CA LEU A 174 20.51 -13.66 -0.12
C LEU A 174 21.99 -14.06 -0.26
N ASP A 175 22.75 -13.39 -1.13
CA ASP A 175 24.18 -13.64 -1.31
C ASP A 175 24.98 -13.23 -0.06
N ASP A 176 24.70 -12.07 0.53
CA ASP A 176 25.29 -11.61 1.78
C ASP A 176 25.00 -12.62 2.91
N ARG A 177 23.75 -13.14 3.01
CA ARG A 177 23.38 -14.16 3.98
C ARG A 177 24.10 -15.48 3.76
N HIS A 178 24.34 -15.85 2.50
CA HIS A 178 25.16 -17.03 2.19
C HIS A 178 26.62 -16.82 2.64
N GLN A 179 27.20 -15.67 2.34
CA GLN A 179 28.59 -15.37 2.68
C GLN A 179 28.83 -15.18 4.17
N ASP A 180 27.97 -14.43 4.85
CA ASP A 180 28.18 -14.05 6.26
C ASP A 180 27.64 -15.09 7.25
N HIS A 181 26.61 -15.82 6.89
CA HIS A 181 25.86 -16.73 7.79
C HIS A 181 25.78 -18.17 7.28
N GLY A 182 26.40 -18.48 6.14
CA GLY A 182 26.41 -19.83 5.59
C GLY A 182 25.06 -20.36 5.16
N LEU A 183 24.19 -19.48 4.65
CA LEU A 183 22.90 -19.90 4.07
C LEU A 183 23.14 -20.99 3.02
N ASP A 184 22.40 -22.08 3.13
CA ASP A 184 22.49 -23.20 2.22
C ASP A 184 22.14 -22.80 0.78
N LEU A 185 22.99 -23.14 -0.20
CA LEU A 185 22.78 -22.77 -1.60
C LEU A 185 21.50 -23.37 -2.19
N ASP A 186 21.14 -24.59 -1.81
CA ASP A 186 19.91 -25.24 -2.27
C ASP A 186 18.67 -24.49 -1.71
N LEU A 187 18.76 -24.01 -0.46
CA LEU A 187 17.71 -23.15 0.10
C LEU A 187 17.66 -21.79 -0.59
N MET A 188 18.81 -21.20 -0.90
CA MET A 188 18.88 -19.94 -1.64
C MET A 188 18.24 -20.06 -3.03
N ASP A 189 18.56 -21.12 -3.79
CA ASP A 189 17.94 -21.38 -5.09
C ASP A 189 16.42 -21.58 -4.99
N LYS A 190 15.95 -22.25 -3.94
CA LYS A 190 14.51 -22.43 -3.67
C LYS A 190 13.83 -21.12 -3.32
N LEU A 191 14.47 -20.24 -2.54
CA LEU A 191 13.93 -18.91 -2.23
C LEU A 191 13.87 -18.05 -3.47
N VAL A 192 14.94 -18.00 -4.28
CA VAL A 192 14.94 -17.28 -5.56
C VAL A 192 13.84 -17.80 -6.48
N ALA A 193 13.71 -19.13 -6.61
CA ALA A 193 12.66 -19.73 -7.44
C ALA A 193 11.24 -19.45 -6.90
N PHE A 194 11.08 -19.34 -5.58
CA PHE A 194 9.81 -18.92 -4.95
C PHE A 194 9.48 -17.49 -5.30
N TYR A 195 10.41 -16.56 -5.12
CA TYR A 195 10.22 -15.15 -5.46
C TYR A 195 9.97 -14.94 -6.95
N CYS A 196 10.71 -15.62 -7.83
CA CYS A 196 10.47 -15.55 -9.28
C CYS A 196 9.08 -16.05 -9.70
N ARG A 197 8.50 -16.99 -8.93
CA ARG A 197 7.11 -17.46 -9.16
C ARG A 197 6.06 -16.53 -8.56
N ALA A 198 6.42 -15.81 -7.49
CA ALA A 198 5.56 -14.80 -6.90
C ALA A 198 5.51 -13.50 -7.73
N VAL A 199 6.49 -13.28 -8.60
CA VAL A 199 6.42 -12.20 -9.59
C VAL A 199 5.30 -12.51 -10.57
N ILE A 200 4.35 -11.60 -10.65
CA ILE A 200 3.31 -11.70 -11.65
C ILE A 200 3.94 -11.48 -13.03
N ASP A 201 4.03 -12.55 -13.82
CA ASP A 201 4.35 -12.41 -15.23
C ASP A 201 3.17 -11.80 -15.99
N TRP A 202 3.18 -10.49 -16.14
CA TRP A 202 2.21 -9.76 -16.96
C TRP A 202 2.67 -9.61 -18.42
N ARG A 203 3.95 -9.82 -18.71
CA ARG A 203 4.53 -9.63 -20.04
C ARG A 203 4.06 -10.70 -21.02
N THR A 204 4.08 -11.94 -20.61
CA THR A 204 3.56 -13.05 -21.45
C THR A 204 2.07 -12.88 -21.77
N PRO A 205 1.15 -12.68 -20.80
CA PRO A 205 -0.25 -12.40 -21.09
C PRO A 205 -0.50 -11.12 -21.91
N LEU A 206 0.35 -10.11 -21.77
CA LEU A 206 0.27 -8.91 -22.62
C LEU A 206 0.60 -9.26 -24.07
N ALA A 207 1.72 -9.96 -24.29
CA ALA A 207 2.19 -10.33 -25.63
C ALA A 207 1.23 -11.29 -26.36
N ASP A 208 0.57 -12.19 -25.65
CA ASP A 208 -0.40 -13.15 -26.24
C ASP A 208 -1.85 -12.62 -26.26
N GLY A 209 -2.10 -11.40 -25.76
CA GLY A 209 -3.40 -10.73 -25.78
C GLY A 209 -4.42 -11.29 -24.80
N THR A 210 -3.99 -12.04 -23.78
CA THR A 210 -4.87 -12.63 -22.76
C THR A 210 -4.99 -11.78 -21.49
N LEU A 211 -4.13 -10.77 -21.30
CA LEU A 211 -3.99 -9.96 -20.08
C LEU A 211 -5.32 -9.37 -19.58
N ARG A 212 -6.21 -8.91 -20.49
CA ARG A 212 -7.53 -8.35 -20.12
C ARG A 212 -8.43 -9.33 -19.36
N ARG A 213 -8.13 -10.64 -19.38
CA ARG A 213 -8.89 -11.69 -18.67
C ARG A 213 -8.30 -11.98 -17.29
N LEU A 214 -7.20 -11.35 -16.94
CA LEU A 214 -6.41 -11.57 -15.74
C LEU A 214 -6.33 -10.25 -14.96
N PRO A 215 -7.39 -9.83 -14.23
CA PRO A 215 -7.48 -8.50 -13.64
C PRO A 215 -6.35 -8.20 -12.65
N THR A 216 -5.96 -9.16 -11.81
CA THR A 216 -4.84 -8.98 -10.87
C THR A 216 -3.51 -8.79 -11.60
N THR A 217 -3.27 -9.59 -12.66
CA THR A 217 -2.06 -9.48 -13.49
C THR A 217 -2.03 -8.15 -14.26
N ALA A 218 -3.18 -7.71 -14.79
CA ALA A 218 -3.30 -6.43 -15.47
C ALA A 218 -3.05 -5.25 -14.52
N ARG A 219 -3.51 -5.37 -13.26
CA ARG A 219 -3.27 -4.39 -12.21
C ARG A 219 -1.78 -4.29 -11.86
N ALA A 220 -1.06 -5.41 -11.75
CA ALA A 220 0.37 -5.41 -11.51
C ALA A 220 1.13 -4.73 -12.67
N ALA A 221 0.75 -5.01 -13.94
CA ALA A 221 1.31 -4.32 -15.09
C ALA A 221 1.08 -2.80 -15.04
N LEU A 222 -0.11 -2.38 -14.63
CA LEU A 222 -0.47 -0.96 -14.52
C LEU A 222 0.30 -0.28 -13.37
N ASN A 223 0.44 -0.93 -12.21
CA ASN A 223 1.26 -0.44 -11.11
C ASN A 223 2.72 -0.25 -11.55
N HIS A 224 3.26 -1.23 -12.28
CA HIS A 224 4.61 -1.13 -12.84
C HIS A 224 4.76 0.05 -13.81
N ALA A 225 3.81 0.22 -14.73
CA ALA A 225 3.82 1.34 -15.68
C ALA A 225 3.79 2.71 -14.96
N ILE A 226 3.03 2.82 -13.88
CA ILE A 226 2.98 4.04 -13.06
C ILE A 226 4.27 4.23 -12.25
N ALA A 227 4.79 3.17 -11.63
CA ALA A 227 6.01 3.24 -10.83
C ALA A 227 7.24 3.66 -11.65
N THR A 228 7.26 3.27 -12.93
CA THR A 228 8.35 3.60 -13.88
C THR A 228 8.06 4.81 -14.76
N ASP A 229 6.90 5.46 -14.60
CA ASP A 229 6.39 6.55 -15.47
C ASP A 229 6.38 6.19 -16.95
N ASP A 230 6.03 4.91 -17.25
CA ASP A 230 6.07 4.34 -18.60
C ASP A 230 4.74 4.58 -19.35
N ALA A 231 4.70 5.68 -20.11
CA ALA A 231 3.55 6.04 -20.94
C ALA A 231 3.30 5.07 -22.10
N GLU A 232 4.36 4.41 -22.61
CA GLU A 232 4.24 3.46 -23.74
C GLU A 232 3.56 2.20 -23.24
N LEU A 233 3.96 1.68 -22.08
CA LEU A 233 3.31 0.53 -21.46
C LEU A 233 1.84 0.81 -21.13
N VAL A 234 1.49 2.00 -20.60
CA VAL A 234 0.08 2.39 -20.41
C VAL A 234 -0.70 2.32 -21.73
N ALA A 235 -0.11 2.81 -22.83
CA ALA A 235 -0.76 2.75 -24.14
C ALA A 235 -0.90 1.30 -24.66
N GLU A 236 0.09 0.45 -24.43
CA GLU A 236 0.02 -0.99 -24.75
C GLU A 236 -1.06 -1.71 -23.94
N LEU A 237 -1.18 -1.43 -22.64
CA LEU A 237 -2.23 -1.97 -21.78
C LEU A 237 -3.62 -1.56 -22.26
N ALA A 238 -3.80 -0.29 -22.63
CA ALA A 238 -5.04 0.20 -23.22
C ALA A 238 -5.37 -0.51 -24.55
N ALA A 239 -4.38 -0.68 -25.43
CA ALA A 239 -4.53 -1.38 -26.69
C ALA A 239 -4.87 -2.86 -26.50
N ALA A 240 -4.35 -3.50 -25.44
CA ALA A 240 -4.69 -4.87 -25.04
C ALA A 240 -6.08 -4.99 -24.42
N GLY A 241 -6.80 -3.88 -24.22
CA GLY A 241 -8.16 -3.85 -23.67
C GLY A 241 -8.18 -3.98 -22.14
N VAL A 242 -7.12 -3.60 -21.46
CA VAL A 242 -7.12 -3.44 -20.00
C VAL A 242 -7.99 -2.24 -19.65
N GLY A 243 -8.98 -2.43 -18.76
CA GLY A 243 -9.82 -1.35 -18.24
C GLY A 243 -9.13 -0.58 -17.10
N PHE A 244 -9.42 0.72 -17.00
CA PHE A 244 -8.87 1.60 -15.98
C PHE A 244 -9.95 2.21 -15.07
N GLU A 245 -11.18 1.69 -15.12
CA GLU A 245 -12.36 2.29 -14.47
C GLU A 245 -12.40 2.03 -12.95
N GLY A 246 -11.72 1.01 -12.50
CA GLY A 246 -11.69 0.63 -11.08
C GLY A 246 -10.59 1.34 -10.27
N PRO A 247 -10.70 1.29 -8.94
CA PRO A 247 -9.62 1.77 -8.08
C PRO A 247 -8.36 0.92 -8.26
N LEU A 248 -7.20 1.57 -8.24
CA LEU A 248 -5.91 0.91 -8.36
C LEU A 248 -5.28 0.60 -7.00
N GLN A 249 -5.30 1.58 -6.10
CA GLN A 249 -4.78 1.45 -4.73
C GLN A 249 -5.79 2.02 -3.74
N GLY A 250 -6.28 1.21 -2.80
CA GLY A 250 -7.39 1.62 -1.94
C GLY A 250 -8.58 2.10 -2.76
N SER A 251 -9.05 3.32 -2.52
CA SER A 251 -10.09 3.98 -3.31
C SER A 251 -9.54 4.85 -4.47
N ALA A 252 -8.21 5.03 -4.57
CA ALA A 252 -7.59 5.91 -5.54
C ALA A 252 -7.62 5.31 -6.96
N LEU A 253 -7.99 6.13 -7.94
CA LEU A 253 -7.96 5.78 -9.36
C LEU A 253 -6.51 5.72 -9.87
N ALA A 254 -6.31 5.04 -11.00
CA ALA A 254 -4.97 4.95 -11.61
C ALA A 254 -4.36 6.32 -11.94
N THR A 255 -5.19 7.29 -12.36
CA THR A 255 -4.77 8.68 -12.61
C THR A 255 -4.29 9.39 -11.35
N ASP A 256 -4.98 9.18 -10.21
CA ASP A 256 -4.63 9.82 -8.93
C ASP A 256 -3.33 9.24 -8.38
N VAL A 257 -3.17 7.91 -8.47
CA VAL A 257 -1.93 7.22 -8.08
C VAL A 257 -0.76 7.73 -8.93
N ALA A 258 -0.94 7.87 -10.25
CA ALA A 258 0.10 8.36 -11.13
C ALA A 258 0.49 9.82 -10.81
N ILE A 259 -0.50 10.70 -10.55
CA ILE A 259 -0.24 12.09 -10.16
C ILE A 259 0.49 12.15 -8.82
N GLY A 260 0.03 11.41 -7.80
CA GLY A 260 0.62 11.38 -6.47
C GLY A 260 2.06 10.82 -6.45
N LYS A 261 2.39 9.94 -7.40
CA LYS A 261 3.76 9.43 -7.60
C LYS A 261 4.62 10.31 -8.54
N ASN A 262 4.11 11.44 -9.03
CA ASN A 262 4.74 12.28 -10.04
C ASN A 262 5.01 11.57 -11.37
N ALA A 263 4.31 10.48 -11.64
CA ALA A 263 4.37 9.72 -12.90
C ALA A 263 3.52 10.41 -13.97
N PHE A 264 3.97 11.60 -14.41
CA PHE A 264 3.16 12.49 -15.23
C PHE A 264 3.02 12.04 -16.69
N ALA A 265 3.99 11.29 -17.22
CA ALA A 265 3.86 10.71 -18.55
C ALA A 265 2.83 9.57 -18.56
N ALA A 266 2.85 8.69 -17.55
CA ALA A 266 1.86 7.65 -17.34
C ALA A 266 0.46 8.25 -17.09
N ALA A 267 0.34 9.30 -16.24
CA ALA A 267 -0.91 10.00 -16.00
C ALA A 267 -1.51 10.57 -17.30
N MET A 268 -0.69 11.21 -18.14
CA MET A 268 -1.14 11.70 -19.45
C MET A 268 -1.60 10.56 -20.36
N ALA A 269 -0.90 9.46 -20.38
CA ALA A 269 -1.28 8.29 -21.18
C ALA A 269 -2.60 7.68 -20.69
N LEU A 270 -2.81 7.58 -19.37
CA LEU A 270 -4.06 7.13 -18.75
C LEU A 270 -5.24 8.03 -19.16
N VAL A 271 -5.09 9.36 -19.04
CA VAL A 271 -6.15 10.31 -19.44
C VAL A 271 -6.45 10.19 -20.93
N ARG A 272 -5.44 10.04 -21.78
CA ARG A 272 -5.63 9.82 -23.24
C ARG A 272 -6.30 8.49 -23.55
N ALA A 273 -6.08 7.47 -22.74
CA ALA A 273 -6.75 6.19 -22.85
C ALA A 273 -8.18 6.17 -22.31
N GLY A 274 -8.66 7.29 -21.76
CA GLY A 274 -10.01 7.44 -21.22
C GLY A 274 -10.16 6.94 -19.78
N ALA A 275 -9.07 6.80 -19.05
CA ALA A 275 -9.13 6.49 -17.61
C ALA A 275 -9.89 7.61 -16.86
N PRO A 276 -10.72 7.26 -15.86
CA PRO A 276 -11.44 8.25 -15.09
C PRO A 276 -10.46 9.15 -14.30
N VAL A 277 -10.86 10.42 -14.14
CA VAL A 277 -10.14 11.43 -13.37
C VAL A 277 -10.99 11.80 -12.18
N ALA A 278 -10.45 11.73 -10.97
CA ALA A 278 -11.16 12.15 -9.77
C ALA A 278 -11.35 13.68 -9.74
N ALA A 279 -12.42 14.13 -9.12
CA ALA A 279 -12.71 15.56 -8.99
C ALA A 279 -11.58 16.31 -8.25
N ASP A 280 -10.94 15.66 -7.28
CA ASP A 280 -9.87 16.20 -6.45
C ASP A 280 -8.44 15.86 -6.95
N ALA A 281 -8.31 15.29 -8.15
CA ALA A 281 -7.02 14.85 -8.72
C ALA A 281 -5.92 15.92 -8.67
N LEU A 282 -6.28 17.21 -8.85
CA LEU A 282 -5.34 18.33 -8.74
C LEU A 282 -4.81 18.54 -7.31
N GLY A 283 -5.48 18.00 -6.30
CA GLY A 283 -5.04 18.02 -4.91
C GLY A 283 -3.84 17.13 -4.62
N SER A 284 -3.58 16.13 -5.46
CA SER A 284 -2.49 15.15 -5.31
C SER A 284 -1.18 15.59 -5.97
N ILE A 285 -1.15 16.76 -6.62
CA ILE A 285 0.07 17.28 -7.27
C ILE A 285 1.13 17.56 -6.23
N ASP A 286 2.32 16.98 -6.46
CA ASP A 286 3.49 17.16 -5.60
C ASP A 286 4.80 17.29 -6.42
N GLY A 287 4.69 17.58 -7.70
CA GLY A 287 5.80 17.77 -8.62
C GLY A 287 5.48 18.76 -9.75
N GLN A 288 6.42 18.90 -10.66
CA GLN A 288 6.36 19.88 -11.76
C GLN A 288 5.45 19.41 -12.89
N ILE A 289 4.13 19.49 -12.66
CA ILE A 289 3.13 19.10 -13.66
C ILE A 289 3.14 20.00 -14.89
N SER A 290 2.98 19.42 -16.08
CA SER A 290 2.94 20.16 -17.34
C SER A 290 1.59 20.86 -17.59
N PRO A 291 1.56 21.99 -18.33
CA PRO A 291 0.33 22.64 -18.74
C PRO A 291 -0.61 21.73 -19.56
N GLU A 292 -0.04 20.84 -20.36
CA GLU A 292 -0.80 19.89 -21.18
C GLU A 292 -1.55 18.89 -20.31
N LEU A 293 -0.89 18.32 -19.30
CA LEU A 293 -1.54 17.38 -18.38
C LEU A 293 -2.58 18.11 -17.51
N THR A 294 -2.27 19.31 -17.01
CA THR A 294 -3.23 20.13 -16.25
C THR A 294 -4.49 20.39 -17.07
N THR A 295 -4.34 20.76 -18.35
CA THR A 295 -5.45 20.99 -19.26
C THR A 295 -6.26 19.70 -19.47
N ALA A 296 -5.58 18.57 -19.65
CA ALA A 296 -6.23 17.28 -19.85
C ALA A 296 -7.03 16.84 -18.60
N LEU A 297 -6.47 17.01 -17.40
CA LEU A 297 -7.17 16.71 -16.15
C LEU A 297 -8.44 17.54 -15.98
N LEU A 298 -8.33 18.86 -16.16
CA LEU A 298 -9.48 19.77 -16.10
C LEU A 298 -10.57 19.45 -17.14
N ALA A 299 -10.17 19.02 -18.33
CA ALA A 299 -11.11 18.65 -19.40
C ALA A 299 -11.80 17.30 -19.14
N ASN A 300 -11.23 16.44 -18.28
CA ASN A 300 -11.73 15.10 -18.01
C ASN A 300 -12.29 14.92 -16.58
N GLY A 301 -12.61 16.00 -15.87
CA GLY A 301 -13.39 15.92 -14.64
C GLY A 301 -12.71 16.41 -13.37
N ALA A 302 -11.42 16.77 -13.41
CA ALA A 302 -10.79 17.39 -12.26
C ALA A 302 -11.44 18.76 -11.96
N GLU A 303 -11.84 18.97 -10.73
CA GLU A 303 -12.41 20.24 -10.30
C GLU A 303 -11.31 21.27 -9.98
N PRO A 304 -11.40 22.48 -10.54
CA PRO A 304 -10.44 23.52 -10.24
C PRO A 304 -10.62 24.01 -8.79
N ASN A 305 -9.53 24.07 -8.05
CA ASN A 305 -9.51 24.56 -6.68
C ASN A 305 -8.29 25.44 -6.42
N VAL A 306 -8.38 26.31 -5.42
CA VAL A 306 -7.35 27.32 -5.14
C VAL A 306 -6.09 26.68 -4.54
N ALA A 307 -6.22 25.62 -3.77
CA ALA A 307 -5.08 24.89 -3.21
C ALA A 307 -4.18 24.31 -4.32
N ALA A 308 -4.79 23.83 -5.42
CA ALA A 308 -4.03 23.34 -6.58
C ALA A 308 -3.21 24.45 -7.26
N ILE A 309 -3.69 25.72 -7.25
CA ILE A 309 -2.89 26.85 -7.75
C ILE A 309 -1.60 27.01 -6.91
N ALA A 310 -1.74 27.00 -5.58
CA ALA A 310 -0.61 27.14 -4.67
C ALA A 310 0.36 25.96 -4.80
N LYS A 311 -0.15 24.71 -4.92
CA LYS A 311 0.67 23.51 -5.15
C LYS A 311 1.44 23.58 -6.46
N CYS A 312 0.78 23.89 -7.58
CA CYS A 312 1.46 24.05 -8.87
C CYS A 312 2.54 25.14 -8.80
N ALA A 313 2.25 26.28 -8.16
CA ALA A 313 3.22 27.35 -7.99
C ALA A 313 4.41 26.90 -7.14
N ALA A 314 4.18 26.29 -5.99
CA ALA A 314 5.23 25.78 -5.09
C ALA A 314 6.12 24.72 -5.79
N CYS A 315 5.52 23.87 -6.62
CA CYS A 315 6.24 22.85 -7.39
C CYS A 315 6.97 23.41 -8.63
N GLY A 316 7.03 24.73 -8.84
CA GLY A 316 7.71 25.33 -9.99
C GLY A 316 6.99 25.12 -11.33
N ALA A 317 5.66 25.01 -11.31
CA ALA A 317 4.81 24.84 -12.48
C ALA A 317 3.88 26.07 -12.69
N PRO A 318 4.41 27.32 -12.90
CA PRO A 318 3.62 28.53 -12.94
C PRO A 318 2.60 28.54 -14.09
N ALA A 319 2.91 27.95 -15.25
CA ALA A 319 1.96 27.87 -16.36
C ALA A 319 0.74 27.02 -16.01
N SER A 320 0.93 25.89 -15.31
CA SER A 320 -0.14 25.05 -14.79
C SER A 320 -0.94 25.77 -13.72
N ALA A 321 -0.28 26.52 -12.81
CA ALA A 321 -0.95 27.35 -11.81
C ALA A 321 -1.90 28.38 -12.44
N HIS A 322 -1.47 29.05 -13.50
CA HIS A 322 -2.33 30.00 -14.24
C HIS A 322 -3.52 29.30 -14.91
N LEU A 323 -3.33 28.12 -15.50
CA LEU A 323 -4.45 27.36 -16.09
C LEU A 323 -5.50 26.96 -15.05
N VAL A 324 -5.07 26.55 -13.85
CA VAL A 324 -5.99 26.25 -12.74
C VAL A 324 -6.68 27.54 -12.26
N ALA A 325 -5.96 28.67 -12.14
CA ALA A 325 -6.52 29.96 -11.75
C ALA A 325 -7.60 30.45 -12.76
N ASP A 326 -7.35 30.33 -14.05
CA ASP A 326 -8.31 30.63 -15.10
C ASP A 326 -9.55 29.72 -15.01
N ALA A 327 -9.37 28.45 -14.70
CA ALA A 327 -10.47 27.51 -14.50
C ALA A 327 -11.28 27.84 -13.24
N CYS A 328 -10.64 28.20 -12.11
CA CYS A 328 -11.31 28.70 -10.91
C CYS A 328 -12.12 29.96 -11.18
N THR A 329 -11.56 30.90 -11.91
CA THR A 329 -12.26 32.16 -12.30
C THR A 329 -13.50 31.86 -13.13
N ARG A 330 -13.40 30.94 -14.10
CA ARG A 330 -14.57 30.50 -14.91
C ARG A 330 -15.63 29.80 -14.07
N ALA A 331 -15.23 29.14 -12.99
CA ALA A 331 -16.12 28.49 -12.01
C ALA A 331 -16.73 29.50 -11.01
N GLY A 332 -16.39 30.82 -11.11
CA GLY A 332 -16.94 31.87 -10.26
C GLY A 332 -16.24 32.03 -8.90
N ILE A 333 -15.06 31.51 -8.74
CA ILE A 333 -14.25 31.64 -7.53
C ILE A 333 -13.51 32.98 -7.55
N ASP A 334 -13.52 33.72 -6.43
CA ASP A 334 -12.68 34.92 -6.24
C ASP A 334 -11.24 34.50 -6.00
N VAL A 335 -10.52 34.26 -7.08
CA VAL A 335 -9.15 33.68 -7.05
C VAL A 335 -8.16 34.59 -6.30
N PRO A 336 -8.12 35.95 -6.52
CA PRO A 336 -7.11 36.78 -5.87
C PRO A 336 -7.15 36.70 -4.33
N SER A 337 -8.32 36.82 -3.74
CA SER A 337 -8.49 36.76 -2.28
C SER A 337 -8.25 35.37 -1.72
N ALA A 338 -8.81 34.34 -2.35
CA ALA A 338 -8.69 32.97 -1.91
C ALA A 338 -7.23 32.44 -2.05
N PHE A 339 -6.56 32.75 -3.16
CA PHE A 339 -5.18 32.37 -3.38
C PHE A 339 -4.22 33.05 -2.38
N ALA A 340 -4.45 34.33 -2.03
CA ALA A 340 -3.59 34.98 -1.04
C ALA A 340 -3.63 34.25 0.30
N ALA A 341 -4.82 33.85 0.76
CA ALA A 341 -4.97 33.09 2.01
C ALA A 341 -4.32 31.70 1.93
N GLU A 342 -4.53 30.98 0.85
CA GLU A 342 -3.97 29.62 0.65
C GLU A 342 -2.44 29.66 0.53
N ARG A 343 -1.92 30.62 -0.23
CA ARG A 343 -0.47 30.85 -0.34
C ARG A 343 0.17 31.11 1.02
N ASP A 344 -0.43 32.01 1.82
CA ASP A 344 0.13 32.38 3.11
C ASP A 344 0.08 31.20 4.09
N ALA A 345 -0.97 30.38 4.05
CA ALA A 345 -1.07 29.15 4.83
C ALA A 345 0.01 28.12 4.44
N MET A 346 0.15 27.85 3.13
CA MET A 346 1.14 26.93 2.61
C MET A 346 2.59 27.41 2.87
N LEU A 347 2.87 28.70 2.77
CA LEU A 347 4.18 29.26 3.12
C LEU A 347 4.50 29.03 4.59
N ALA A 348 3.54 29.28 5.50
CA ALA A 348 3.75 29.06 6.93
C ALA A 348 4.05 27.58 7.24
N GLU A 349 3.37 26.64 6.58
CA GLU A 349 3.61 25.19 6.72
C GLU A 349 5.01 24.81 6.21
N LEU A 350 5.36 25.24 4.98
CA LEU A 350 6.67 24.92 4.40
C LEU A 350 7.83 25.52 5.21
N GLU A 351 7.68 26.74 5.72
CA GLU A 351 8.69 27.41 6.56
C GLU A 351 8.86 26.69 7.90
N ALA A 352 7.77 26.24 8.53
CA ALA A 352 7.81 25.44 9.75
C ALA A 352 8.52 24.10 9.51
N THR A 353 8.15 23.38 8.48
CA THR A 353 8.78 22.11 8.08
C THR A 353 10.27 22.30 7.77
N LEU A 354 10.64 23.36 7.04
CA LEU A 354 12.04 23.67 6.74
C LEU A 354 12.86 23.92 8.02
N LEU A 355 12.27 24.59 9.00
CA LEU A 355 12.92 24.81 10.29
C LEU A 355 13.16 23.49 11.03
N GLU A 356 12.20 22.60 11.06
CA GLU A 356 12.30 21.27 11.69
C GLU A 356 13.36 20.40 11.01
N VAL A 357 13.39 20.38 9.67
CA VAL A 357 14.40 19.65 8.90
C VAL A 357 15.80 20.20 9.15
N ARG A 358 15.97 21.53 9.18
CA ARG A 358 17.27 22.17 9.46
C ARG A 358 17.78 21.93 10.88
N ASN A 359 16.87 21.79 11.83
CA ASN A 359 17.21 21.50 13.22
C ASN A 359 17.43 19.99 13.48
N GLY A 360 17.19 19.13 12.48
CA GLY A 360 17.32 17.69 12.58
C GLY A 360 16.25 17.01 13.44
N SER A 361 15.14 17.72 13.75
CA SER A 361 14.02 17.17 14.51
C SER A 361 13.08 16.31 13.67
N GLN A 362 13.06 16.52 12.35
CA GLN A 362 12.27 15.77 11.41
C GLN A 362 13.03 15.57 10.09
N GLY A 363 12.86 14.40 9.45
CA GLY A 363 13.25 14.17 8.08
C GLY A 363 12.14 14.59 7.09
N HIS A 364 12.52 15.02 5.90
CA HIS A 364 11.56 15.28 4.82
C HIS A 364 12.16 14.83 3.48
N TYR A 365 11.36 14.22 2.61
CA TYR A 365 11.83 13.64 1.34
C TYR A 365 12.47 14.67 0.37
N LEU A 366 12.03 15.94 0.43
CA LEU A 366 12.65 17.04 -0.35
C LEU A 366 13.96 17.55 0.28
N GLY A 367 14.22 17.26 1.54
CA GLY A 367 15.29 17.87 2.30
C GLY A 367 15.13 19.39 2.48
N ALA A 368 16.10 20.02 3.10
CA ALA A 368 16.06 21.46 3.36
C ALA A 368 16.17 22.31 2.08
N GLU A 369 16.87 21.83 1.08
CA GLU A 369 17.09 22.55 -0.18
C GLU A 369 15.79 22.57 -1.01
N GLY A 370 15.15 21.43 -1.23
CA GLY A 370 13.90 21.36 -1.98
C GLY A 370 12.73 22.10 -1.31
N LEU A 371 12.68 22.11 0.03
CA LEU A 371 11.70 22.93 0.76
C LEU A 371 11.94 24.42 0.57
N ALA A 372 13.21 24.87 0.61
CA ALA A 372 13.56 26.27 0.35
C ALA A 372 13.21 26.70 -1.09
N GLU A 373 13.44 25.82 -2.06
CA GLU A 373 13.07 26.06 -3.47
C GLU A 373 11.55 26.19 -3.63
N ARG A 374 10.75 25.34 -2.99
CA ARG A 374 9.28 25.47 -3.00
C ARG A 374 8.78 26.78 -2.40
N ILE A 375 9.39 27.20 -1.30
CA ILE A 375 9.09 28.51 -0.68
C ILE A 375 9.40 29.64 -1.64
N GLU A 376 10.57 29.63 -2.29
CA GLU A 376 10.97 30.66 -3.27
C GLU A 376 10.02 30.71 -4.45
N HIS A 377 9.65 29.55 -5.02
CA HIS A 377 8.69 29.47 -6.12
C HIS A 377 7.34 30.10 -5.73
N LEU A 378 6.82 29.75 -4.56
CA LEU A 378 5.53 30.23 -4.10
C LEU A 378 5.56 31.74 -3.74
N GLN A 379 6.67 32.24 -3.17
CA GLN A 379 6.86 33.66 -2.88
C GLN A 379 6.98 34.51 -4.15
N THR A 380 7.58 33.97 -5.19
CA THR A 380 7.82 34.69 -6.45
C THR A 380 6.67 34.59 -7.44
N PHE A 381 5.80 33.58 -7.30
CA PHE A 381 4.65 33.40 -8.18
C PHE A 381 3.66 34.59 -8.06
N ARG A 382 3.13 35.02 -9.20
CA ARG A 382 2.09 36.06 -9.33
C ARG A 382 0.94 35.52 -10.20
N LEU A 383 -0.27 35.78 -9.79
CA LEU A 383 -1.50 35.52 -10.56
C LEU A 383 -1.61 36.48 -11.75
#